data_44c0d1fa56446e19b1ce552f4011bd76
#
_entry.id   44c0d1fa56446e19b1ce552f4011bd76
#
_cell.length_a   1.000
_cell.length_b   1.000
_cell.length_c   1.000
_cell.angle_alpha   90.00
_cell.angle_beta   90.00
_cell.angle_gamma   90.00
#
_symmetry.space_group_name_H-M   'P 1'
#
loop_
_entity.id
_entity.type
_entity.pdbx_description
1 polymer ?
#
loop_
_entity_poly.entity_id
_entity_poly.type
_entity_poly.pdbx_seq_one_letter_code
_entity_poly.pdbx_strand_id
1 'polypeptide(L)'
;MNRKYFKLQQRQSGAILVIALMFLVAITLFTVSSMRSTNIGLHMAQNEESRIAAVQAAQALADAIVANPASTPVVGQSGYTACTAGQTGCDSNDLPVQNQILATAIDENHISARVERTGAEFKPPPRVVESSIDKFTTATFRVTTTYDRVDEGLGRQEITEGVLVLVPKQ
;
A
#
# COMPACT_ATOMS: atom_id res chain seq x y z
N MET A 1 -72.33 -42.29 -35.54
CA MET A 1 -71.44 -41.60 -34.65
C MET A 1 -70.28 -41.05 -35.45
N ASN A 2 -70.31 -39.74 -35.86
CA ASN A 2 -69.30 -39.12 -36.71
C ASN A 2 -68.34 -38.34 -35.82
N ARG A 3 -67.10 -38.82 -35.64
CA ARG A 3 -66.01 -38.10 -34.98
C ARG A 3 -65.38 -37.13 -35.99
N LYS A 4 -65.63 -35.85 -35.82
CA LYS A 4 -64.91 -34.80 -36.56
C LYS A 4 -63.53 -34.64 -35.94
N TYR A 5 -62.51 -35.06 -36.65
CA TYR A 5 -61.12 -34.77 -36.32
C TYR A 5 -60.85 -33.29 -36.62
N PHE A 6 -60.61 -32.51 -35.60
CA PHE A 6 -60.09 -31.17 -35.74
C PHE A 6 -58.64 -31.26 -36.20
N LYS A 7 -58.39 -30.88 -37.45
CA LYS A 7 -57.04 -30.62 -37.97
C LYS A 7 -56.59 -29.31 -37.39
N LEU A 8 -55.71 -29.37 -36.38
CA LEU A 8 -54.92 -28.25 -35.94
C LEU A 8 -53.95 -27.88 -37.06
N GLN A 9 -54.23 -26.80 -37.70
CA GLN A 9 -53.44 -26.27 -38.82
C GLN A 9 -52.14 -25.65 -38.28
N GLN A 10 -51.03 -26.36 -38.43
CA GLN A 10 -49.70 -25.89 -38.16
C GLN A 10 -49.29 -24.80 -39.15
N ARG A 11 -49.52 -23.56 -38.82
CA ARG A 11 -49.02 -22.39 -39.55
C ARG A 11 -48.35 -21.41 -38.60
N GLN A 12 -47.29 -21.86 -37.89
CA GLN A 12 -46.50 -20.97 -37.01
C GLN A 12 -44.99 -21.23 -37.02
N SER A 13 -44.43 -21.86 -38.04
CA SER A 13 -43.00 -22.15 -38.05
C SER A 13 -42.10 -20.91 -38.26
N GLY A 14 -42.60 -19.84 -38.92
CA GLY A 14 -41.83 -18.64 -39.15
C GLY A 14 -41.69 -17.70 -37.97
N ALA A 15 -42.73 -17.57 -37.13
CA ALA A 15 -42.73 -16.68 -35.95
C ALA A 15 -41.78 -17.18 -34.84
N ILE A 16 -41.68 -18.51 -34.69
CA ILE A 16 -40.82 -19.12 -33.65
C ILE A 16 -39.35 -18.82 -33.95
N LEU A 17 -38.93 -18.82 -35.20
CA LEU A 17 -37.55 -18.56 -35.59
C LEU A 17 -37.16 -17.10 -35.30
N VAL A 18 -38.04 -16.14 -35.54
CA VAL A 18 -37.83 -14.71 -35.25
C VAL A 18 -37.75 -14.47 -33.74
N ILE A 19 -38.64 -15.11 -32.96
CA ILE A 19 -38.61 -15.02 -31.51
C ILE A 19 -37.30 -15.63 -30.95
N ALA A 20 -36.89 -16.79 -31.42
CA ALA A 20 -35.65 -17.44 -31.03
C ALA A 20 -34.43 -16.56 -31.33
N LEU A 21 -34.41 -15.89 -32.50
CA LEU A 21 -33.34 -14.98 -32.88
C LEU A 21 -33.32 -13.72 -31.98
N MET A 22 -34.49 -13.16 -31.66
CA MET A 22 -34.58 -12.05 -30.70
C MET A 22 -34.05 -12.42 -29.30
N PHE A 23 -34.42 -13.62 -28.81
CA PHE A 23 -33.91 -14.10 -27.53
C PHE A 23 -32.38 -14.31 -27.54
N LEU A 24 -31.85 -14.84 -28.63
CA LEU A 24 -30.41 -15.05 -28.79
C LEU A 24 -29.66 -13.70 -28.76
N VAL A 25 -30.16 -12.69 -29.48
CA VAL A 25 -29.59 -11.34 -29.44
C VAL A 25 -29.67 -10.72 -28.02
N ALA A 26 -30.81 -10.86 -27.36
CA ALA A 26 -31.00 -10.35 -26.02
C ALA A 26 -30.03 -11.01 -25.00
N ILE A 27 -29.87 -12.33 -25.07
CA ILE A 27 -28.94 -13.06 -24.19
C ILE A 27 -27.50 -12.69 -24.48
N THR A 28 -27.11 -12.54 -25.76
CA THR A 28 -25.73 -12.14 -26.10
C THR A 28 -25.41 -10.74 -25.61
N LEU A 29 -26.31 -9.78 -25.76
CA LEU A 29 -26.13 -8.42 -25.24
C LEU A 29 -26.01 -8.40 -23.72
N PHE A 30 -26.83 -9.18 -23.03
CA PHE A 30 -26.78 -9.30 -21.58
C PHE A 30 -25.45 -9.92 -21.11
N THR A 31 -24.99 -10.98 -21.78
CA THR A 31 -23.74 -11.66 -21.47
C THR A 31 -22.53 -10.72 -21.65
N VAL A 32 -22.48 -9.98 -22.77
CA VAL A 32 -21.39 -9.02 -23.05
C VAL A 32 -21.39 -7.89 -22.00
N SER A 33 -22.57 -7.39 -21.62
CA SER A 33 -22.69 -6.35 -20.60
C SER A 33 -22.20 -6.86 -19.23
N SER A 34 -22.54 -8.09 -18.87
CA SER A 34 -22.10 -8.71 -17.62
C SER A 34 -20.57 -8.91 -17.56
N MET A 35 -19.96 -9.35 -18.67
CA MET A 35 -18.49 -9.50 -18.75
C MET A 35 -17.74 -8.18 -18.55
N ARG A 36 -18.24 -7.08 -19.11
CA ARG A 36 -17.62 -5.75 -18.91
C ARG A 36 -17.63 -5.33 -17.46
N SER A 37 -18.73 -5.53 -16.75
CA SER A 37 -18.83 -5.20 -15.33
C SER A 37 -17.85 -6.03 -14.48
N THR A 38 -17.68 -7.31 -14.78
CA THR A 38 -16.76 -8.20 -14.08
C THR A 38 -15.29 -7.78 -14.27
N ASN A 39 -14.90 -7.41 -15.51
CA ASN A 39 -13.54 -6.96 -15.79
C ASN A 39 -13.18 -5.67 -15.03
N ILE A 40 -14.10 -4.70 -14.96
CA ILE A 40 -13.89 -3.48 -14.19
C ILE A 40 -13.71 -3.82 -12.69
N GLY A 41 -14.53 -4.72 -12.17
CA GLY A 41 -14.41 -5.18 -10.78
C GLY A 41 -13.07 -5.85 -10.47
N LEU A 42 -12.56 -6.67 -11.39
CA LEU A 42 -11.24 -7.31 -11.24
C LEU A 42 -10.10 -6.28 -11.25
N HIS A 43 -10.13 -5.31 -12.14
CA HIS A 43 -9.11 -4.26 -12.17
C HIS A 43 -9.14 -3.39 -10.91
N MET A 44 -10.32 -3.07 -10.38
CA MET A 44 -10.44 -2.36 -9.11
C MET A 44 -9.89 -3.18 -7.95
N ALA A 45 -10.20 -4.49 -7.90
CA ALA A 45 -9.68 -5.38 -6.86
C ALA A 45 -8.15 -5.51 -6.91
N GLN A 46 -7.57 -5.66 -8.10
CA GLN A 46 -6.12 -5.71 -8.29
C GLN A 46 -5.43 -4.41 -7.86
N ASN A 47 -5.99 -3.25 -8.22
CA ASN A 47 -5.45 -1.96 -7.82
C ASN A 47 -5.50 -1.78 -6.29
N GLU A 48 -6.59 -2.19 -5.64
CA GLU A 48 -6.70 -2.11 -4.19
C GLU A 48 -5.75 -3.09 -3.48
N GLU A 49 -5.59 -4.30 -4.00
CA GLU A 49 -4.61 -5.27 -3.50
C GLU A 49 -3.18 -4.70 -3.59
N SER A 50 -2.80 -4.14 -4.74
CA SER A 50 -1.49 -3.50 -4.92
C SER A 50 -1.29 -2.34 -3.97
N ARG A 51 -2.31 -1.53 -3.76
CA ARG A 51 -2.26 -0.41 -2.82
C ARG A 51 -2.08 -0.88 -1.37
N ILE A 52 -2.82 -1.88 -0.94
CA ILE A 52 -2.69 -2.46 0.41
C ILE A 52 -1.30 -3.06 0.59
N ALA A 53 -0.79 -3.80 -0.39
CA ALA A 53 0.55 -4.37 -0.35
C ALA A 53 1.63 -3.27 -0.23
N ALA A 54 1.50 -2.18 -0.98
CA ALA A 54 2.42 -1.05 -0.92
C ALA A 54 2.42 -0.37 0.48
N VAL A 55 1.24 -0.14 1.06
CA VAL A 55 1.11 0.40 2.42
C VAL A 55 1.74 -0.54 3.44
N GLN A 56 1.45 -1.83 3.36
CA GLN A 56 2.01 -2.82 4.29
C GLN A 56 3.53 -2.94 4.19
N ALA A 57 4.09 -2.88 2.98
CA ALA A 57 5.53 -2.91 2.78
C ALA A 57 6.21 -1.66 3.36
N ALA A 58 5.67 -0.47 3.10
CA ALA A 58 6.18 0.77 3.67
C ALA A 58 6.06 0.79 5.20
N GLN A 59 4.94 0.30 5.76
CA GLN A 59 4.73 0.20 7.20
C GLN A 59 5.70 -0.79 7.84
N ALA A 60 5.91 -1.96 7.24
CA ALA A 60 6.86 -2.95 7.74
C ALA A 60 8.29 -2.40 7.80
N LEU A 61 8.68 -1.57 6.84
CA LEU A 61 9.98 -0.90 6.89
C LEU A 61 10.03 0.16 7.99
N ALA A 62 8.98 0.96 8.17
CA ALA A 62 8.89 1.94 9.26
C ALA A 62 9.01 1.26 10.62
N ASP A 63 8.25 0.18 10.84
CA ASP A 63 8.29 -0.60 12.08
C ASP A 63 9.68 -1.20 12.34
N ALA A 64 10.33 -1.73 11.30
CA ALA A 64 11.68 -2.29 11.41
C ALA A 64 12.73 -1.23 11.81
N ILE A 65 12.58 0.00 11.29
CA ILE A 65 13.45 1.12 11.63
C ILE A 65 13.18 1.59 13.06
N VAL A 66 11.94 1.75 13.46
CA VAL A 66 11.56 2.21 14.80
C VAL A 66 11.95 1.19 15.86
N ALA A 67 11.87 -0.10 15.57
CA ALA A 67 12.27 -1.18 16.47
C ALA A 67 13.78 -1.26 16.70
N ASN A 68 14.60 -0.68 15.82
CA ASN A 68 16.05 -0.72 15.93
C ASN A 68 16.61 0.61 16.48
N PRO A 69 17.14 0.65 17.72
CA PRO A 69 17.70 1.87 18.29
C PRO A 69 18.87 2.46 17.49
N ALA A 70 19.59 1.64 16.73
CA ALA A 70 20.69 2.10 15.88
C ALA A 70 20.21 2.92 14.68
N SER A 71 18.94 2.78 14.28
CA SER A 71 18.33 3.52 13.20
C SER A 71 17.93 4.96 13.57
N THR A 72 17.92 5.30 14.86
CA THR A 72 17.66 6.64 15.37
C THR A 72 18.87 7.16 16.16
N PRO A 73 20.02 7.34 15.51
CA PRO A 73 21.23 7.76 16.20
C PRO A 73 21.06 9.19 16.75
N VAL A 74 21.32 9.36 18.04
CA VAL A 74 21.28 10.66 18.71
C VAL A 74 22.58 11.43 18.44
N VAL A 75 23.05 11.36 17.21
CA VAL A 75 24.25 12.05 16.72
C VAL A 75 23.85 13.13 15.72
N GLY A 76 24.70 14.10 15.52
CA GLY A 76 24.42 15.20 14.61
C GLY A 76 23.51 16.27 15.21
N GLN A 77 23.28 17.32 14.43
CA GLN A 77 22.40 18.43 14.79
C GLN A 77 20.99 18.22 14.25
N SER A 78 20.08 19.14 14.53
CA SER A 78 18.79 19.20 13.87
C SER A 78 18.97 19.25 12.34
N GLY A 79 18.23 18.42 11.63
CA GLY A 79 18.34 18.25 10.18
C GLY A 79 19.29 17.14 9.74
N TYR A 80 19.99 16.45 10.66
CA TYR A 80 20.77 15.27 10.30
C TYR A 80 19.88 14.17 9.73
N THR A 81 20.30 13.64 8.60
CA THR A 81 19.53 12.66 7.82
C THR A 81 20.33 11.37 7.63
N ALA A 82 19.72 10.24 8.01
CA ALA A 82 20.21 8.90 7.71
C ALA A 82 19.24 8.20 6.75
N CYS A 83 19.77 7.56 5.72
CA CYS A 83 18.97 6.91 4.69
C CYS A 83 19.41 5.47 4.47
N THR A 84 18.51 4.67 3.87
CA THR A 84 18.88 3.37 3.29
C THR A 84 19.82 3.55 2.11
N ALA A 85 20.54 2.50 1.75
CA ALA A 85 21.45 2.49 0.61
C ALA A 85 20.78 3.01 -0.68
N GLY A 86 21.56 3.64 -1.56
CA GLY A 86 21.09 4.15 -2.85
C GLY A 86 20.38 5.49 -2.83
N GLN A 87 20.11 6.09 -1.66
CA GLN A 87 19.47 7.40 -1.55
C GLN A 87 20.50 8.54 -1.70
N THR A 88 20.04 9.68 -2.23
CA THR A 88 20.86 10.89 -2.38
C THR A 88 20.42 11.99 -1.41
N GLY A 89 21.34 12.86 -1.03
CA GLY A 89 21.06 14.01 -0.16
C GLY A 89 20.87 13.64 1.31
N CYS A 90 21.55 12.58 1.76
CA CYS A 90 21.61 12.16 3.16
C CYS A 90 23.01 12.34 3.72
N ASP A 91 23.10 12.59 5.01
CA ASP A 91 24.39 12.70 5.73
C ASP A 91 25.03 11.30 5.93
N SER A 92 24.19 10.27 6.03
CA SER A 92 24.60 8.87 6.08
C SER A 92 23.66 8.01 5.23
N ASN A 93 24.22 7.05 4.50
CA ASN A 93 23.48 6.05 3.71
C ASN A 93 23.61 4.63 4.29
N ASP A 94 23.80 4.55 5.60
CA ASP A 94 24.03 3.29 6.31
C ASP A 94 22.95 3.07 7.39
N LEU A 95 21.69 3.19 7.00
CA LEU A 95 20.56 2.93 7.89
C LEU A 95 20.41 1.41 8.09
N PRO A 96 20.64 0.88 9.30
CA PRO A 96 20.65 -0.57 9.49
C PRO A 96 19.23 -1.15 9.47
N VAL A 97 18.98 -2.02 8.51
CA VAL A 97 17.74 -2.82 8.42
C VAL A 97 18.08 -4.29 8.65
N GLN A 98 17.62 -4.85 9.78
CA GLN A 98 17.98 -6.21 10.18
C GLN A 98 17.16 -7.30 9.47
N ASN A 99 16.02 -6.95 8.87
CA ASN A 99 15.18 -7.91 8.17
C ASN A 99 15.71 -8.17 6.75
N GLN A 100 16.09 -9.40 6.47
CA GLN A 100 16.70 -9.78 5.19
C GLN A 100 15.76 -9.58 3.99
N ILE A 101 14.45 -9.77 4.17
CA ILE A 101 13.47 -9.54 3.09
C ILE A 101 13.40 -8.05 2.74
N LEU A 102 13.39 -7.19 3.76
CA LEU A 102 13.39 -5.74 3.56
C LEU A 102 14.73 -5.27 2.96
N ALA A 103 15.85 -5.85 3.39
CA ALA A 103 17.16 -5.52 2.83
C ALA A 103 17.23 -5.84 1.33
N THR A 104 16.73 -7.00 0.91
CA THR A 104 16.64 -7.35 -0.52
C THR A 104 15.79 -6.35 -1.30
N ALA A 105 14.62 -5.96 -0.77
CA ALA A 105 13.75 -4.99 -1.42
C ALA A 105 14.37 -3.57 -1.48
N ILE A 106 15.25 -3.22 -0.52
CA ILE A 106 16.04 -1.98 -0.56
C ILE A 106 17.08 -2.06 -1.67
N ASP A 107 17.80 -3.17 -1.78
CA ASP A 107 18.83 -3.38 -2.83
C ASP A 107 18.21 -3.34 -4.24
N GLU A 108 16.96 -3.78 -4.37
CA GLU A 108 16.18 -3.70 -5.60
C GLU A 108 15.56 -2.31 -5.85
N ASN A 109 15.76 -1.34 -4.95
CA ASN A 109 15.15 0.00 -4.98
C ASN A 109 13.61 0.00 -4.93
N HIS A 110 12.98 -1.08 -4.47
CA HIS A 110 11.53 -1.15 -4.32
C HIS A 110 11.02 -0.42 -3.08
N ILE A 111 11.84 -0.36 -2.03
CA ILE A 111 11.55 0.37 -0.80
C ILE A 111 12.77 1.17 -0.37
N SER A 112 12.51 2.30 0.26
CA SER A 112 13.58 3.14 0.81
C SER A 112 13.10 3.84 2.08
N ALA A 113 14.04 4.26 2.91
CA ALA A 113 13.73 4.99 4.12
C ALA A 113 14.69 6.14 4.37
N ARG A 114 14.17 7.19 4.99
CA ARG A 114 14.88 8.35 5.48
C ARG A 114 14.49 8.61 6.93
N VAL A 115 15.47 8.73 7.79
CA VAL A 115 15.31 9.14 9.18
C VAL A 115 15.93 10.52 9.32
N GLU A 116 15.14 11.50 9.66
CA GLU A 116 15.56 12.88 9.86
C GLU A 116 15.42 13.27 11.31
N ARG A 117 16.47 13.82 11.91
CA ARG A 117 16.39 14.41 13.22
C ARG A 117 15.67 15.76 13.15
N THR A 118 14.46 15.82 13.73
CA THR A 118 13.62 17.02 13.69
C THR A 118 13.65 17.72 15.05
N GLY A 119 13.71 19.05 15.04
CA GLY A 119 13.61 19.86 16.23
C GLY A 119 14.95 20.25 16.86
N ALA A 120 14.90 21.30 17.67
CA ALA A 120 16.04 21.78 18.43
C ALA A 120 16.52 20.76 19.45
N GLU A 121 17.75 20.89 19.86
CA GLU A 121 18.39 20.04 20.86
C GLU A 121 17.50 19.80 22.07
N PHE A 122 17.31 18.52 22.37
CA PHE A 122 16.81 17.99 23.61
C PHE A 122 15.67 18.75 24.32
N LYS A 123 14.44 18.34 24.01
CA LYS A 123 13.24 18.81 24.69
C LYS A 123 12.94 17.98 25.94
N PRO A 124 12.26 18.55 26.95
CA PRO A 124 11.75 17.74 28.04
C PRO A 124 10.76 16.68 27.55
N PRO A 125 10.76 15.47 28.13
CA PRO A 125 9.83 14.41 27.73
C PRO A 125 8.39 14.85 27.91
N PRO A 126 7.49 14.59 26.94
CA PRO A 126 6.09 14.93 27.07
C PRO A 126 5.42 14.03 28.11
N ARG A 127 4.75 14.62 29.12
CA ARG A 127 3.84 13.97 30.06
C ARG A 127 4.38 12.73 30.79
N VAL A 128 5.60 12.71 31.18
CA VAL A 128 6.11 11.63 32.04
C VAL A 128 5.80 11.99 33.50
N VAL A 129 4.89 11.21 34.09
CA VAL A 129 4.39 11.38 35.46
C VAL A 129 5.50 11.00 36.38
N GLU A 130 6.42 11.29 36.72
CA GLU A 130 7.40 10.90 37.79
C GLU A 130 8.85 10.82 37.40
N SER A 131 9.22 10.93 36.19
CA SER A 131 10.64 10.87 36.07
C SER A 131 11.15 11.94 35.21
N SER A 132 11.79 12.71 35.89
CA SER A 132 13.13 12.82 35.46
C SER A 132 13.33 13.69 34.22
N ILE A 133 12.58 14.80 34.12
CA ILE A 133 13.09 15.99 33.45
C ILE A 133 14.55 16.24 33.83
N ASP A 134 14.94 15.79 35.01
CA ASP A 134 16.30 15.92 35.50
C ASP A 134 17.28 14.86 34.95
N LYS A 135 16.77 13.68 34.56
CA LYS A 135 17.62 12.55 34.12
C LYS A 135 17.54 12.24 32.64
N PHE A 136 16.45 12.63 31.97
CA PHE A 136 16.24 12.33 30.55
C PHE A 136 15.86 13.57 29.77
N THR A 137 16.15 13.51 28.49
CA THR A 137 15.76 14.45 27.47
C THR A 137 15.20 13.68 26.27
N THR A 138 14.53 14.34 25.34
CA THR A 138 13.99 13.68 24.15
C THR A 138 14.62 14.21 22.89
N ALA A 139 14.95 13.29 22.00
CA ALA A 139 15.24 13.58 20.61
C ALA A 139 14.05 13.18 19.74
N THR A 140 13.67 14.04 18.81
CA THR A 140 12.58 13.78 17.86
C THR A 140 13.13 13.43 16.50
N PHE A 141 12.57 12.39 15.91
CA PHE A 141 12.91 11.95 14.57
C PHE A 141 11.65 11.88 13.71
N ARG A 142 11.82 12.13 12.43
CA ARG A 142 10.85 11.85 11.38
C ARG A 142 11.37 10.68 10.57
N VAL A 143 10.62 9.60 10.54
CA VAL A 143 10.89 8.43 9.71
C VAL A 143 9.98 8.50 8.52
N THR A 144 10.54 8.59 7.32
CA THR A 144 9.79 8.55 6.07
C THR A 144 10.20 7.29 5.32
N THR A 145 9.24 6.44 5.01
CA THR A 145 9.42 5.23 4.23
C THR A 145 8.67 5.34 2.93
N THR A 146 9.30 4.94 1.85
CA THR A 146 8.73 4.99 0.51
C THR A 146 8.77 3.60 -0.11
N TYR A 147 7.63 3.13 -0.57
CA TYR A 147 7.50 2.02 -1.51
C TYR A 147 7.33 2.62 -2.90
N ASP A 148 8.14 2.19 -3.86
CA ASP A 148 8.09 2.68 -5.23
C ASP A 148 8.34 1.54 -6.23
N ARG A 149 7.27 1.13 -6.90
CA ARG A 149 7.30 0.15 -8.00
C ARG A 149 6.42 0.66 -9.17
N VAL A 150 6.50 1.96 -9.43
CA VAL A 150 5.76 2.59 -10.53
C VAL A 150 6.15 1.97 -11.87
N ASP A 151 7.42 1.66 -12.06
CA ASP A 151 7.93 1.06 -13.30
C ASP A 151 7.35 -0.33 -13.57
N GLU A 152 6.88 -1.02 -12.53
CA GLU A 152 6.21 -2.31 -12.63
C GLU A 152 4.67 -2.20 -12.63
N GLY A 153 4.13 -0.97 -12.59
CA GLY A 153 2.69 -0.71 -12.56
C GLY A 153 2.03 -0.95 -11.20
N LEU A 154 2.81 -1.09 -10.12
CA LEU A 154 2.31 -1.35 -8.76
C LEU A 154 2.15 -0.07 -7.91
N GLY A 155 2.53 1.08 -8.45
CA GLY A 155 2.34 2.38 -7.82
C GLY A 155 3.40 2.75 -6.79
N ARG A 156 3.17 3.89 -6.14
CA ARG A 156 4.04 4.45 -5.11
C ARG A 156 3.24 4.80 -3.87
N GLN A 157 3.82 4.53 -2.70
CA GLN A 157 3.26 4.88 -1.40
C GLN A 157 4.34 5.42 -0.49
N GLU A 158 4.02 6.47 0.25
CA GLU A 158 4.90 7.08 1.25
C GLU A 158 4.20 7.13 2.60
N ILE A 159 4.92 6.74 3.65
CA ILE A 159 4.45 6.80 5.04
C ILE A 159 5.45 7.64 5.82
N THR A 160 4.95 8.54 6.65
CA THR A 160 5.77 9.37 7.54
C THR A 160 5.31 9.20 8.97
N GLU A 161 6.24 8.86 9.85
CA GLU A 161 6.02 8.67 11.28
C GLU A 161 6.93 9.58 12.10
N GLY A 162 6.40 10.07 13.23
CA GLY A 162 7.17 10.81 14.23
C GLY A 162 7.59 9.90 15.37
N VAL A 163 8.88 9.85 15.66
CA VAL A 163 9.45 9.03 16.73
C VAL A 163 10.10 9.93 17.79
N LEU A 164 9.83 9.63 19.06
CA LEU A 164 10.44 10.25 20.22
C LEU A 164 11.36 9.24 20.91
N VAL A 165 12.63 9.58 21.04
CA VAL A 165 13.62 8.76 21.71
C VAL A 165 14.02 9.44 23.02
N LEU A 166 13.95 8.70 24.13
CA LEU A 166 14.44 9.15 25.44
C LEU A 166 15.96 8.99 25.49
N VAL A 167 16.63 10.06 25.80
CA VAL A 167 18.10 10.11 25.90
C VAL A 167 18.50 10.49 27.34
N PRO A 168 19.38 9.73 28.01
CA PRO A 168 19.90 10.13 29.28
C PRO A 168 20.63 11.47 29.19
N LYS A 169 20.39 12.38 30.15
CA LYS A 169 21.20 13.57 30.30
C LYS A 169 22.60 13.17 30.82
N GLN A 170 23.60 13.62 30.13
CA GLN A 170 25.00 13.52 30.58
C GLN A 170 25.33 14.60 31.62
#